data_ea5d8e60220f9a26da44c84aa5800f4f
#
_entry.id   ea5d8e60220f9a26da44c84aa5800f4f
#
_cell.length_a   1.000
_cell.length_b   1.000
_cell.length_c   1.000
_cell.angle_alpha   90.00
_cell.angle_beta   90.00
_cell.angle_gamma   90.00
#
_symmetry.space_group_name_H-M   'P 1'
#
loop_
_entity.id
_entity.type
_entity.pdbx_description
1 polymer ?
#
loop_
_entity_poly.entity_id
_entity_poly.type
_entity_poly.pdbx_seq_one_letter_code
_entity_poly.pdbx_strand_id
1 'polypeptide(L)'
;MKRIMTALFLTTFPIILAQAQAPTSLSTSALPVAPNTFTYSQPNSIPTFDRIQKYRFTDVPANFWAFESITKMTKEGLMSGYRNGTFKPNDPLSREEAASLFSKMLGDTPSIMLASSFSDITSDRWSSLAIESVARANIISGYGDSTYRPEQYMSRQEFAVVADKFLHYQGYRTEDPTALDTIHFSDQKFIAPWAQSSVRELALFGFINYSTTGLFNPEKYVTRAEAAEITYRLLFSKEATAIQHTIQQQQMEETARGLIKKTFGENYDFHNRGAMFWRDGKLVISFTSSNDVKAITAETAYIKDKHFLDNHIITTGTYSLGDFDNLQTDAAYLYRQLEPHGTILAVTPTPNVDGLIVTVDKLHATTQTAFVKKFGKKIQLKTKS
;
A
#
# COMPACT_ATOMS: atom_id res chain seq x y z
N MET A 1 20.73 -31.80 -11.31
CA MET A 1 20.19 -31.07 -10.14
C MET A 1 19.20 -30.04 -10.66
N LYS A 2 17.93 -30.41 -10.72
CA LYS A 2 16.84 -29.57 -11.21
C LYS A 2 16.34 -28.74 -10.01
N ARG A 3 16.59 -27.42 -10.02
CA ARG A 3 15.90 -26.50 -9.13
C ARG A 3 14.48 -26.33 -9.68
N ILE A 4 13.52 -26.82 -8.97
CA ILE A 4 12.10 -26.57 -9.19
C ILE A 4 11.88 -25.11 -8.74
N MET A 5 11.82 -24.19 -9.69
CA MET A 5 11.22 -22.89 -9.49
C MET A 5 9.71 -23.13 -9.37
N THR A 6 9.21 -23.13 -8.15
CA THR A 6 7.79 -22.96 -7.91
C THR A 6 7.47 -21.49 -8.19
N ALA A 7 7.16 -21.20 -9.45
CA ALA A 7 6.59 -19.92 -9.83
C ALA A 7 5.22 -19.81 -9.16
N LEU A 8 5.13 -18.97 -8.16
CA LEU A 8 3.87 -18.57 -7.54
C LEU A 8 3.15 -17.65 -8.54
N PHE A 9 2.45 -18.25 -9.50
CA PHE A 9 1.54 -17.50 -10.37
C PHE A 9 0.27 -17.19 -9.59
N LEU A 10 0.35 -16.13 -8.77
CA LEU A 10 -0.81 -15.29 -8.62
C LEU A 10 -0.88 -14.45 -9.88
N THR A 11 -1.62 -14.93 -10.85
CA THR A 11 -2.11 -14.05 -11.89
C THR A 11 -3.10 -13.10 -11.23
N THR A 12 -2.57 -12.01 -10.65
CA THR A 12 -3.34 -10.79 -10.63
C THR A 12 -3.70 -10.56 -12.08
N PHE A 13 -4.94 -10.89 -12.46
CA PHE A 13 -5.45 -10.41 -13.73
C PHE A 13 -5.25 -8.89 -13.69
N PRO A 14 -4.40 -8.31 -14.52
CA PRO A 14 -4.21 -6.88 -14.47
C PRO A 14 -5.56 -6.26 -14.79
N ILE A 15 -6.21 -5.67 -13.79
CA ILE A 15 -7.20 -4.65 -14.06
C ILE A 15 -6.38 -3.53 -14.64
N ILE A 16 -6.28 -3.48 -15.96
CA ILE A 16 -5.72 -2.34 -16.66
C ILE A 16 -6.72 -1.21 -16.45
N LEU A 17 -6.58 -0.51 -15.35
CA LEU A 17 -7.04 0.86 -15.24
C LEU A 17 -6.14 1.67 -16.16
N ALA A 18 -6.75 2.23 -17.20
CA ALA A 18 -6.07 3.10 -18.13
C ALA A 18 -5.37 4.24 -17.40
N GLN A 19 -4.06 4.36 -17.63
CA GLN A 19 -3.23 5.55 -17.46
C GLN A 19 -3.11 6.16 -16.06
N ALA A 20 -2.39 5.47 -15.21
CA ALA A 20 -1.24 6.02 -14.50
C ALA A 20 -0.22 4.89 -14.54
N GLN A 21 1.00 5.14 -14.95
CA GLN A 21 2.07 4.15 -14.82
C GLN A 21 2.24 3.85 -13.34
N ALA A 22 1.52 2.82 -12.89
CA ALA A 22 1.72 2.26 -11.58
C ALA A 22 3.00 1.41 -11.63
N PRO A 23 3.86 1.51 -10.64
CA PRO A 23 5.01 0.62 -10.53
C PRO A 23 4.50 -0.81 -10.45
N THR A 24 5.12 -1.67 -11.22
CA THR A 24 4.90 -3.10 -11.28
C THR A 24 5.19 -3.72 -9.91
N SER A 25 4.24 -4.48 -9.43
CA SER A 25 4.28 -5.51 -8.35
C SER A 25 5.09 -5.22 -7.07
N LEU A 26 4.42 -5.30 -5.92
CA LEU A 26 4.98 -5.21 -4.56
C LEU A 26 5.04 -6.61 -3.92
N SER A 27 6.18 -7.08 -3.42
CA SER A 27 6.34 -8.38 -2.74
C SER A 27 6.32 -8.26 -1.23
N THR A 28 5.65 -9.18 -0.57
CA THR A 28 5.65 -9.28 0.88
C THR A 28 6.61 -10.37 1.34
N SER A 29 7.80 -9.98 1.81
CA SER A 29 8.55 -10.87 2.71
C SER A 29 7.95 -10.74 4.12
N ALA A 30 7.61 -11.88 4.73
CA ALA A 30 6.95 -11.96 6.02
C ALA A 30 7.68 -11.14 7.10
N LEU A 31 7.14 -9.98 7.42
CA LEU A 31 7.40 -9.27 8.66
C LEU A 31 6.26 -9.56 9.63
N PRO A 32 6.49 -9.46 10.95
CA PRO A 32 5.42 -9.65 11.92
C PRO A 32 4.27 -8.70 11.57
N VAL A 33 3.09 -9.27 11.42
CA VAL A 33 1.84 -8.55 11.14
C VAL A 33 1.68 -7.45 12.16
N ALA A 34 1.63 -6.21 11.71
CA ALA A 34 1.24 -5.09 12.57
C ALA A 34 -0.19 -5.35 13.07
N PRO A 35 -0.43 -5.32 14.39
CA PRO A 35 -1.70 -5.77 14.95
C PRO A 35 -2.87 -4.82 14.75
N ASN A 36 -2.77 -3.75 13.96
CA ASN A 36 -3.90 -2.86 13.73
C ASN A 36 -3.88 -2.27 12.32
N THR A 37 -4.83 -2.68 11.51
CA THR A 37 -5.28 -1.87 10.38
C THR A 37 -5.80 -0.54 10.91
N PHE A 38 -5.16 0.55 10.53
CA PHE A 38 -5.62 1.89 10.86
C PHE A 38 -6.95 2.15 10.13
N THR A 39 -8.06 1.79 10.75
CA THR A 39 -9.38 2.21 10.29
C THR A 39 -9.60 3.65 10.76
N TYR A 40 -9.28 4.58 9.89
CA TYR A 40 -9.68 5.97 10.08
C TYR A 40 -11.21 6.07 9.97
N SER A 41 -11.89 6.11 11.12
CA SER A 41 -13.31 6.45 11.18
C SER A 41 -13.46 7.95 10.96
N GLN A 42 -13.99 8.33 9.82
CA GLN A 42 -14.39 9.72 9.57
C GLN A 42 -15.31 10.21 10.71
N PRO A 43 -15.01 11.31 11.39
CA PRO A 43 -15.95 11.88 12.34
C PRO A 43 -17.14 12.42 11.58
N ASN A 44 -18.31 11.81 11.83
CA ASN A 44 -19.61 12.27 11.32
C ASN A 44 -20.02 13.59 11.99
N SER A 45 -19.40 14.71 11.61
CA SER A 45 -19.94 16.04 11.92
C SER A 45 -19.32 17.09 11.01
N ILE A 46 -20.15 17.78 10.26
CA ILE A 46 -19.78 18.98 9.49
C ILE A 46 -19.23 20.02 10.49
N PRO A 47 -17.99 20.52 10.31
CA PRO A 47 -17.44 21.52 11.23
C PRO A 47 -18.21 22.83 11.07
N THR A 48 -18.70 23.39 12.18
CA THR A 48 -19.18 24.76 12.23
C THR A 48 -18.05 25.74 11.97
N PHE A 49 -18.36 26.93 11.41
CA PHE A 49 -17.43 27.97 10.96
C PHE A 49 -16.33 28.34 11.98
N ASP A 50 -16.62 28.25 13.29
CA ASP A 50 -15.65 28.52 14.37
C ASP A 50 -14.52 27.47 14.48
N ARG A 51 -14.72 26.24 14.03
CA ARG A 51 -13.66 25.22 14.04
C ARG A 51 -12.62 25.44 12.94
N ILE A 52 -12.98 26.14 11.86
CA ILE A 52 -12.06 26.41 10.74
C ILE A 52 -10.99 27.43 11.14
N GLN A 53 -11.27 28.37 12.02
CA GLN A 53 -10.30 29.35 12.50
C GLN A 53 -9.22 28.73 13.39
N LYS A 54 -9.50 27.65 14.11
CA LYS A 54 -8.56 26.98 15.02
C LYS A 54 -7.33 26.40 14.32
N TYR A 55 -7.41 26.18 13.00
CA TYR A 55 -6.32 25.56 12.21
C TYR A 55 -5.65 26.54 11.24
N ARG A 56 -5.92 27.83 11.39
CA ARG A 56 -5.24 28.89 10.62
C ARG A 56 -4.11 29.47 11.45
N PHE A 57 -2.92 29.45 10.88
CA PHE A 57 -1.73 30.03 11.47
C PHE A 57 -1.41 31.36 10.83
N THR A 58 -0.97 32.32 11.62
CA THR A 58 -0.69 33.69 11.14
C THR A 58 0.47 33.75 10.16
N ASP A 59 1.37 32.76 10.21
CA ASP A 59 2.56 32.62 9.38
C ASP A 59 2.42 31.61 8.24
N VAL A 60 1.19 31.09 8.01
CA VAL A 60 0.88 30.16 6.91
C VAL A 60 -0.30 30.72 6.10
N PRO A 61 -0.04 31.68 5.18
CA PRO A 61 -1.08 32.25 4.34
C PRO A 61 -1.61 31.22 3.33
N ALA A 62 -2.83 31.42 2.80
CA ALA A 62 -3.50 30.46 1.93
C ALA A 62 -2.75 30.12 0.63
N ASN A 63 -1.86 31.00 0.19
CA ASN A 63 -0.99 30.76 -0.97
C ASN A 63 0.38 30.16 -0.60
N PHE A 64 0.59 29.80 0.67
CA PHE A 64 1.81 29.10 1.07
C PHE A 64 1.81 27.69 0.47
N TRP A 65 2.93 27.25 -0.10
CA TRP A 65 3.02 26.00 -0.85
C TRP A 65 2.60 24.76 -0.07
N ALA A 66 2.77 24.74 1.26
CA ALA A 66 2.37 23.64 2.14
C ALA A 66 1.09 23.95 2.94
N PHE A 67 0.27 24.93 2.52
CA PHE A 67 -0.93 25.32 3.26
C PHE A 67 -1.91 24.16 3.45
N GLU A 68 -2.15 23.39 2.40
CA GLU A 68 -3.08 22.28 2.43
C GLU A 68 -2.60 21.16 3.36
N SER A 69 -1.34 20.75 3.21
CA SER A 69 -0.75 19.69 4.04
C SER A 69 -0.66 20.11 5.51
N ILE A 70 -0.21 21.31 5.83
CA ILE A 70 -0.17 21.84 7.21
C ILE A 70 -1.58 21.85 7.81
N THR A 71 -2.56 22.37 7.07
CA THR A 71 -3.96 22.43 7.52
C THR A 71 -4.53 21.03 7.77
N LYS A 72 -4.31 20.10 6.87
CA LYS A 72 -4.79 18.71 7.01
C LYS A 72 -4.12 18.02 8.19
N MET A 73 -2.78 18.04 8.25
CA MET A 73 -2.02 17.42 9.33
C MET A 73 -2.39 17.96 10.71
N THR A 74 -2.72 19.23 10.80
CA THR A 74 -3.17 19.86 12.04
C THR A 74 -4.61 19.48 12.41
N LYS A 75 -5.53 19.44 11.44
CA LYS A 75 -6.91 18.98 11.65
C LYS A 75 -6.97 17.53 12.16
N GLU A 76 -6.09 16.68 11.64
CA GLU A 76 -5.98 15.27 12.08
C GLU A 76 -5.24 15.13 13.42
N GLY A 77 -4.77 16.23 14.02
CA GLY A 77 -4.06 16.21 15.30
C GLY A 77 -2.62 15.65 15.21
N LEU A 78 -2.14 15.39 14.00
CA LEU A 78 -0.81 14.79 13.78
C LEU A 78 0.31 15.82 14.04
N MET A 79 0.11 17.06 13.61
CA MET A 79 0.99 18.18 13.93
C MET A 79 0.24 19.28 14.69
N SER A 80 0.97 20.14 15.36
CA SER A 80 0.40 21.28 16.10
C SER A 80 1.21 22.55 15.86
N GLY A 81 0.54 23.69 15.91
CA GLY A 81 1.20 24.99 15.99
C GLY A 81 1.53 25.35 17.43
N TYR A 82 2.05 26.57 17.58
CA TYR A 82 2.44 27.15 18.87
C TYR A 82 1.31 27.98 19.48
N ARG A 83 1.39 28.23 20.79
CA ARG A 83 0.37 28.99 21.55
C ARG A 83 0.16 30.42 21.05
N ASN A 84 1.16 30.98 20.37
CA ASN A 84 1.10 32.36 19.78
C ASN A 84 0.36 32.37 18.43
N GLY A 85 -0.24 31.27 17.98
CA GLY A 85 -0.98 31.21 16.72
C GLY A 85 -0.10 31.02 15.47
N THR A 86 1.18 30.68 15.63
CA THR A 86 2.09 30.38 14.51
C THR A 86 2.29 28.88 14.34
N PHE A 87 2.66 28.45 13.13
CA PHE A 87 3.09 27.08 12.84
C PHE A 87 4.61 26.96 12.72
N LYS A 88 5.28 28.04 12.38
CA LYS A 88 6.72 28.13 12.08
C LYS A 88 7.14 27.17 10.97
N PRO A 89 6.59 27.33 9.75
CA PRO A 89 6.76 26.36 8.65
C PRO A 89 8.22 26.19 8.19
N ASN A 90 9.05 27.21 8.34
CA ASN A 90 10.44 27.19 7.90
C ASN A 90 11.44 26.82 9.01
N ASP A 91 10.98 26.63 10.26
CA ASP A 91 11.84 26.16 11.34
C ASP A 91 12.23 24.70 11.10
N PRO A 92 13.46 24.29 11.44
CA PRO A 92 13.89 22.91 11.33
C PRO A 92 13.11 22.02 12.33
N LEU A 93 12.85 20.77 11.92
CA LEU A 93 12.17 19.79 12.74
C LEU A 93 13.18 19.05 13.64
N SER A 94 12.90 18.98 14.95
CA SER A 94 13.72 18.18 15.87
C SER A 94 13.37 16.70 15.83
N ARG A 95 14.29 15.84 16.31
CA ARG A 95 14.09 14.39 16.37
C ARG A 95 12.91 14.02 17.27
N GLU A 96 12.66 14.73 18.37
CA GLU A 96 11.50 14.49 19.23
C GLU A 96 10.18 14.95 18.60
N GLU A 97 10.20 16.03 17.83
CA GLU A 97 9.03 16.45 17.05
C GLU A 97 8.69 15.41 15.96
N ALA A 98 9.70 14.84 15.30
CA ALA A 98 9.53 13.73 14.37
C ALA A 98 9.00 12.49 15.09
N ALA A 99 9.52 12.15 16.26
CA ALA A 99 9.00 11.04 17.06
C ALA A 99 7.52 11.23 17.41
N SER A 100 7.15 12.43 17.85
CA SER A 100 5.74 12.75 18.14
C SER A 100 4.84 12.61 16.92
N LEU A 101 5.31 13.06 15.76
CA LEU A 101 4.58 12.95 14.50
C LEU A 101 4.35 11.48 14.11
N PHE A 102 5.41 10.71 14.01
CA PHE A 102 5.32 9.30 13.59
C PHE A 102 4.65 8.42 14.64
N SER A 103 4.79 8.67 15.94
CA SER A 103 4.05 7.96 16.99
C SER A 103 2.54 8.15 16.84
N LYS A 104 2.09 9.37 16.53
CA LYS A 104 0.67 9.64 16.26
C LYS A 104 0.20 8.96 14.96
N MET A 105 1.07 8.92 13.94
CA MET A 105 0.77 8.20 12.69
C MET A 105 0.68 6.69 12.89
N LEU A 106 1.43 6.12 13.86
CA LEU A 106 1.32 4.71 14.24
C LEU A 106 0.01 4.38 14.97
N GLY A 107 -0.58 5.38 15.68
CA GLY A 107 -1.78 5.17 16.48
C GLY A 107 -1.57 4.36 17.75
N ASP A 108 -0.35 3.92 18.04
CA ASP A 108 0.01 3.11 19.22
C ASP A 108 1.04 3.86 20.08
N THR A 109 0.56 4.80 20.89
CA THR A 109 1.40 5.46 21.88
C THR A 109 1.21 4.79 23.23
N PRO A 110 2.28 4.28 23.89
CA PRO A 110 2.18 3.67 25.21
C PRO A 110 1.58 4.66 26.21
N SER A 111 0.75 4.15 27.13
CA SER A 111 0.14 4.98 28.17
C SER A 111 1.07 5.25 29.34
N ILE A 112 2.09 4.39 29.53
CA ILE A 112 3.01 4.41 30.66
C ILE A 112 4.41 4.04 30.16
N MET A 113 5.40 4.78 30.66
CA MET A 113 6.81 4.45 30.50
C MET A 113 7.38 4.00 31.84
N LEU A 114 7.83 2.75 31.90
CA LEU A 114 8.47 2.20 33.13
C LEU A 114 9.96 2.59 33.22
N ALA A 115 10.65 2.60 32.09
CA ALA A 115 12.03 3.04 31.95
C ALA A 115 12.25 3.45 30.48
N SER A 116 13.18 4.39 30.23
CA SER A 116 13.58 4.76 28.89
C SER A 116 14.61 3.79 28.33
N SER A 117 14.50 3.52 27.03
CA SER A 117 15.52 2.83 26.24
C SER A 117 16.77 3.69 26.00
N PHE A 118 16.71 5.00 26.31
CA PHE A 118 17.76 5.97 26.04
C PHE A 118 18.18 6.72 27.29
N SER A 119 19.48 6.90 27.46
CA SER A 119 20.09 7.52 28.65
C SER A 119 19.79 9.00 28.82
N ASP A 120 19.47 9.71 27.73
CA ASP A 120 19.18 11.14 27.67
C ASP A 120 17.67 11.45 27.63
N ILE A 121 16.80 10.46 27.84
CA ILE A 121 15.35 10.64 27.89
C ILE A 121 14.84 10.36 29.27
N THR A 122 14.31 11.39 29.93
CA THR A 122 13.64 11.26 31.23
C THR A 122 12.15 10.96 31.05
N SER A 123 11.54 10.30 32.02
CA SER A 123 10.12 9.88 31.94
C SER A 123 9.13 11.06 31.95
N ASP A 124 9.53 12.21 32.45
CA ASP A 124 8.75 13.46 32.47
C ASP A 124 8.90 14.31 31.22
N ARG A 125 9.80 13.92 30.29
CA ARG A 125 9.91 14.60 29.02
C ARG A 125 8.63 14.44 28.19
N TRP A 126 8.11 15.54 27.64
CA TRP A 126 6.85 15.55 26.88
C TRP A 126 6.81 14.54 25.70
N SER A 127 7.96 14.24 25.12
CA SER A 127 8.14 13.34 23.96
C SER A 127 8.51 11.92 24.32
N SER A 128 8.71 11.60 25.61
CA SER A 128 9.24 10.32 26.08
C SER A 128 8.46 9.11 25.56
N LEU A 129 7.13 9.13 25.68
CA LEU A 129 6.26 8.05 25.21
C LEU A 129 6.28 7.91 23.69
N ALA A 130 6.34 9.02 22.98
CA ALA A 130 6.41 9.03 21.52
C ALA A 130 7.76 8.47 21.02
N ILE A 131 8.85 8.82 21.69
CA ILE A 131 10.20 8.30 21.39
C ILE A 131 10.23 6.77 21.57
N GLU A 132 9.69 6.26 22.67
CA GLU A 132 9.62 4.80 22.91
C GLU A 132 8.72 4.08 21.90
N SER A 133 7.61 4.70 21.48
CA SER A 133 6.74 4.17 20.44
C SER A 133 7.47 3.97 19.12
N VAL A 134 8.13 5.02 18.60
CA VAL A 134 8.84 4.95 17.32
C VAL A 134 10.11 4.10 17.38
N ALA A 135 10.75 4.01 18.54
CA ALA A 135 11.90 3.13 18.75
C ALA A 135 11.49 1.65 18.76
N ARG A 136 10.39 1.30 19.44
CA ARG A 136 9.83 -0.05 19.46
C ARG A 136 9.38 -0.49 18.05
N ALA A 137 8.79 0.41 17.30
CA ALA A 137 8.42 0.17 15.89
C ALA A 137 9.63 0.15 14.93
N ASN A 138 10.84 0.38 15.43
CA ASN A 138 12.08 0.50 14.65
C ASN A 138 12.03 1.57 13.54
N ILE A 139 11.21 2.61 13.73
CA ILE A 139 11.07 3.74 12.80
C ILE A 139 12.17 4.76 13.02
N ILE A 140 12.38 5.19 14.28
CA ILE A 140 13.50 6.06 14.66
C ILE A 140 14.33 5.36 15.73
N SER A 141 15.57 5.08 15.40
CA SER A 141 16.53 4.47 16.36
C SER A 141 17.33 5.54 17.08
N GLY A 142 17.86 5.20 18.26
CA GLY A 142 18.88 5.99 18.92
C GLY A 142 20.27 5.81 18.29
N TYR A 143 21.25 6.37 18.96
CA TYR A 143 22.67 6.28 18.57
C TYR A 143 23.36 5.12 19.30
N GLY A 144 24.53 4.74 18.83
CA GLY A 144 25.31 3.64 19.40
C GLY A 144 25.83 3.88 20.83
N ASP A 145 25.73 5.12 21.33
CA ASP A 145 26.03 5.52 22.70
C ASP A 145 24.83 5.47 23.66
N SER A 146 23.77 4.82 23.25
CA SER A 146 22.50 4.71 23.98
C SER A 146 21.78 6.05 24.19
N THR A 147 22.07 7.09 23.38
CA THR A 147 21.33 8.36 23.38
C THR A 147 20.33 8.43 22.25
N TYR A 148 19.27 9.24 22.43
CA TYR A 148 18.29 9.56 21.39
C TYR A 148 18.54 10.92 20.74
N ARG A 149 19.07 11.87 21.49
CA ARG A 149 19.33 13.27 21.12
C ARG A 149 18.06 14.00 20.66
N PRO A 150 17.07 14.18 21.53
CA PRO A 150 15.72 14.63 21.17
C PRO A 150 15.66 16.01 20.54
N GLU A 151 16.53 16.94 20.96
CA GLU A 151 16.56 18.32 20.47
C GLU A 151 17.37 18.52 19.19
N GLN A 152 18.11 17.48 18.76
CA GLN A 152 18.87 17.55 17.51
C GLN A 152 17.93 17.69 16.33
N TYR A 153 18.23 18.60 15.40
CA TYR A 153 17.49 18.74 14.16
C TYR A 153 17.81 17.60 13.20
N MET A 154 16.80 17.17 12.44
CA MET A 154 16.94 16.11 11.43
C MET A 154 17.33 16.70 10.09
N SER A 155 18.29 16.06 9.42
CA SER A 155 18.54 16.31 8.00
C SER A 155 17.44 15.72 7.13
N ARG A 156 17.33 16.20 5.88
CA ARG A 156 16.35 15.69 4.91
C ARG A 156 16.54 14.20 4.62
N GLN A 157 17.80 13.73 4.54
CA GLN A 157 18.07 12.30 4.34
C GLN A 157 17.71 11.45 5.57
N GLU A 158 17.91 11.93 6.80
CA GLU A 158 17.45 11.24 8.01
C GLU A 158 15.94 11.14 8.05
N PHE A 159 15.23 12.24 7.74
CA PHE A 159 13.77 12.23 7.69
C PHE A 159 13.23 11.31 6.61
N ALA A 160 13.88 11.25 5.45
CA ALA A 160 13.51 10.33 4.38
C ALA A 160 13.62 8.86 4.84
N VAL A 161 14.70 8.49 5.55
CA VAL A 161 14.84 7.12 6.09
C VAL A 161 13.74 6.81 7.11
N VAL A 162 13.38 7.77 7.95
CA VAL A 162 12.28 7.60 8.92
C VAL A 162 10.94 7.40 8.21
N ALA A 163 10.65 8.21 7.19
CA ALA A 163 9.45 8.12 6.40
C ALA A 163 9.35 6.78 5.64
N ASP A 164 10.46 6.31 5.08
CA ASP A 164 10.56 5.03 4.39
C ASP A 164 10.38 3.85 5.36
N LYS A 165 11.01 3.88 6.53
CA LYS A 165 10.79 2.88 7.57
C LYS A 165 9.33 2.83 8.03
N PHE A 166 8.64 3.97 8.08
CA PHE A 166 7.22 4.00 8.36
C PHE A 166 6.42 3.29 7.25
N LEU A 167 6.74 3.52 5.97
CA LEU A 167 6.14 2.78 4.87
C LEU A 167 6.36 1.27 5.00
N HIS A 168 7.60 0.87 5.26
CA HIS A 168 7.93 -0.54 5.46
C HIS A 168 7.17 -1.16 6.64
N TYR A 169 6.98 -0.41 7.72
CA TYR A 169 6.15 -0.82 8.86
C TYR A 169 4.69 -1.03 8.46
N GLN A 170 4.17 -0.22 7.53
CA GLN A 170 2.83 -0.36 6.94
C GLN A 170 2.73 -1.52 5.93
N GLY A 171 3.81 -2.21 5.64
CA GLY A 171 3.83 -3.32 4.69
C GLY A 171 4.26 -2.95 3.26
N TYR A 172 4.75 -1.72 3.04
CA TYR A 172 5.20 -1.25 1.72
C TYR A 172 6.65 -1.64 1.46
N ARG A 173 6.90 -2.19 0.30
CA ARG A 173 8.27 -2.37 -0.24
C ARG A 173 8.23 -2.40 -1.75
N THR A 174 9.24 -1.85 -2.38
CA THR A 174 9.46 -2.01 -3.81
C THR A 174 9.84 -3.45 -4.12
N GLU A 175 9.06 -4.15 -4.95
CA GLU A 175 9.36 -5.54 -5.36
C GLU A 175 10.53 -5.63 -6.33
N ASP A 176 10.66 -4.63 -7.18
CA ASP A 176 11.74 -4.53 -8.15
C ASP A 176 12.78 -3.50 -7.69
N PRO A 177 13.87 -3.93 -7.03
CA PRO A 177 14.95 -3.02 -6.65
C PRO A 177 15.54 -2.26 -7.83
N THR A 178 15.43 -2.79 -9.06
CA THR A 178 15.97 -2.12 -10.26
C THR A 178 15.15 -0.88 -10.63
N ALA A 179 13.88 -0.79 -10.19
CA ALA A 179 13.08 0.41 -10.38
C ALA A 179 13.68 1.63 -9.65
N LEU A 180 14.40 1.41 -8.54
CA LEU A 180 15.10 2.47 -7.82
C LEU A 180 16.25 3.09 -8.64
N ASP A 181 16.81 2.34 -9.59
CA ASP A 181 17.88 2.82 -10.45
C ASP A 181 17.41 3.83 -11.49
N THR A 182 16.09 3.95 -11.68
CA THR A 182 15.50 4.99 -12.55
C THR A 182 15.45 6.37 -11.88
N ILE A 183 15.62 6.42 -10.57
CA ILE A 183 15.52 7.64 -9.77
C ILE A 183 16.89 8.28 -9.60
N HIS A 184 17.03 9.49 -10.12
CA HIS A 184 18.28 10.24 -10.08
C HIS A 184 18.09 11.64 -9.51
N PHE A 185 18.99 12.04 -8.61
CA PHE A 185 19.10 13.41 -8.13
C PHE A 185 20.43 14.01 -8.60
N SER A 186 20.42 15.29 -8.95
CA SER A 186 21.65 15.98 -9.41
C SER A 186 22.75 15.98 -8.34
N ASP A 187 22.37 15.90 -7.09
CA ASP A 187 23.25 15.86 -5.91
C ASP A 187 23.31 14.49 -5.23
N GLN A 188 22.93 13.41 -5.93
CA GLN A 188 22.86 12.05 -5.36
C GLN A 188 24.17 11.57 -4.72
N LYS A 189 25.32 12.07 -5.19
CA LYS A 189 26.64 11.75 -4.61
C LYS A 189 26.83 12.22 -3.18
N PHE A 190 26.02 13.19 -2.73
CA PHE A 190 26.02 13.71 -1.36
C PHE A 190 25.00 12.99 -0.46
N ILE A 191 24.11 12.15 -1.03
CA ILE A 191 23.21 11.31 -0.24
C ILE A 191 24.07 10.19 0.36
N ALA A 192 24.05 10.08 1.69
CA ALA A 192 24.80 9.05 2.40
C ALA A 192 24.38 7.64 1.93
N PRO A 193 25.28 6.67 1.83
CA PRO A 193 24.99 5.32 1.34
C PRO A 193 23.80 4.66 2.07
N TRP A 194 23.68 4.89 3.39
CA TRP A 194 22.59 4.35 4.21
C TRP A 194 21.22 4.97 3.93
N ALA A 195 21.16 6.11 3.25
CA ALA A 195 19.90 6.82 2.93
C ALA A 195 19.48 6.67 1.46
N GLN A 196 20.36 6.20 0.58
CA GLN A 196 20.13 6.21 -0.88
C GLN A 196 18.89 5.43 -1.29
N SER A 197 18.69 4.22 -0.77
CA SER A 197 17.52 3.40 -1.12
C SER A 197 16.23 4.05 -0.65
N SER A 198 16.18 4.53 0.60
CA SER A 198 15.01 5.18 1.17
C SER A 198 14.62 6.46 0.42
N VAL A 199 15.59 7.30 0.07
CA VAL A 199 15.34 8.52 -0.70
C VAL A 199 14.78 8.20 -2.08
N ARG A 200 15.35 7.19 -2.77
CA ARG A 200 14.88 6.76 -4.09
C ARG A 200 13.48 6.13 -4.01
N GLU A 201 13.21 5.29 -3.01
CA GLU A 201 11.93 4.63 -2.84
C GLU A 201 10.80 5.65 -2.59
N LEU A 202 11.00 6.61 -1.70
CA LEU A 202 10.04 7.69 -1.49
C LEU A 202 9.81 8.55 -2.74
N ALA A 203 10.85 8.77 -3.55
CA ALA A 203 10.73 9.50 -4.81
C ALA A 203 10.01 8.68 -5.88
N LEU A 204 10.27 7.36 -5.95
CA LEU A 204 9.58 6.43 -6.86
C LEU A 204 8.07 6.43 -6.60
N PHE A 205 7.68 6.44 -5.33
CA PHE A 205 6.28 6.52 -4.93
C PHE A 205 5.66 7.92 -4.97
N GLY A 206 6.43 8.94 -5.35
CA GLY A 206 5.92 10.32 -5.46
C GLY A 206 5.75 11.04 -4.13
N PHE A 207 6.25 10.49 -3.01
CA PHE A 207 6.15 11.12 -1.69
C PHE A 207 7.16 12.25 -1.48
N ILE A 208 8.30 12.18 -2.17
CA ILE A 208 9.28 13.27 -2.25
C ILE A 208 9.24 13.85 -3.67
N ASN A 209 8.97 15.16 -3.77
CA ASN A 209 9.08 15.85 -5.05
C ASN A 209 10.53 16.16 -5.37
N TYR A 210 10.87 15.98 -6.64
CA TYR A 210 12.03 16.63 -7.23
C TYR A 210 11.82 18.16 -7.16
N SER A 211 12.80 18.88 -6.66
CA SER A 211 12.82 20.32 -6.89
C SER A 211 12.99 20.58 -8.40
N THR A 212 12.59 21.75 -8.88
CA THR A 212 12.83 22.16 -10.27
C THR A 212 14.32 22.12 -10.67
N THR A 213 15.21 22.07 -9.67
CA THR A 213 16.66 21.94 -9.83
C THR A 213 17.14 20.49 -9.86
N GLY A 214 16.27 19.51 -9.60
CA GLY A 214 16.64 18.10 -9.47
C GLY A 214 17.48 17.78 -8.23
N LEU A 215 17.56 18.70 -7.25
CA LEU A 215 18.34 18.54 -6.02
C LEU A 215 17.48 17.98 -4.89
N PHE A 216 18.04 17.02 -4.15
CA PHE A 216 17.44 16.52 -2.92
C PHE A 216 17.87 17.33 -1.69
N ASN A 217 19.10 17.85 -1.66
CA ASN A 217 19.72 18.56 -0.54
C ASN A 217 19.78 17.72 0.75
N PRO A 218 20.51 16.60 0.78
CA PRO A 218 20.44 15.60 1.84
C PRO A 218 20.83 16.12 3.23
N GLU A 219 21.83 16.97 3.33
CA GLU A 219 22.36 17.52 4.59
C GLU A 219 21.57 18.72 5.13
N LYS A 220 20.71 19.34 4.33
CA LYS A 220 19.86 20.43 4.78
C LYS A 220 18.87 19.91 5.83
N TYR A 221 18.65 20.65 6.90
CA TYR A 221 17.61 20.29 7.86
C TYR A 221 16.22 20.30 7.20
N VAL A 222 15.43 19.25 7.49
CA VAL A 222 14.04 19.21 7.08
C VAL A 222 13.26 20.25 7.86
N THR A 223 12.48 21.07 7.16
CA THR A 223 11.61 22.06 7.81
C THR A 223 10.29 21.40 8.26
N ARG A 224 9.60 22.05 9.19
CA ARG A 224 8.28 21.62 9.65
C ARG A 224 7.25 21.56 8.52
N ALA A 225 7.33 22.48 7.54
CA ALA A 225 6.49 22.45 6.35
C ALA A 225 6.82 21.27 5.42
N GLU A 226 8.11 20.99 5.20
CA GLU A 226 8.54 19.83 4.41
C GLU A 226 8.11 18.51 5.07
N ALA A 227 8.25 18.40 6.39
CA ALA A 227 7.77 17.23 7.14
C ALA A 227 6.25 17.07 7.03
N ALA A 228 5.49 18.16 7.15
CA ALA A 228 4.03 18.13 6.96
C ALA A 228 3.65 17.68 5.55
N GLU A 229 4.34 18.16 4.52
CA GLU A 229 4.06 17.79 3.13
C GLU A 229 4.36 16.31 2.86
N ILE A 230 5.53 15.84 3.26
CA ILE A 230 5.92 14.43 3.05
C ILE A 230 4.94 13.50 3.77
N THR A 231 4.65 13.75 5.04
CA THR A 231 3.74 12.91 5.82
C THR A 231 2.28 13.02 5.37
N TYR A 232 1.84 14.19 4.91
CA TYR A 232 0.54 14.36 4.26
C TYR A 232 0.44 13.46 3.02
N ARG A 233 1.46 13.43 2.17
CA ARG A 233 1.49 12.55 0.98
C ARG A 233 1.47 11.09 1.36
N LEU A 234 2.25 10.68 2.37
CA LEU A 234 2.27 9.31 2.87
C LEU A 234 0.90 8.81 3.34
N LEU A 235 0.03 9.70 3.83
CA LEU A 235 -1.25 9.32 4.42
C LEU A 235 -2.45 9.59 3.52
N PHE A 236 -2.41 10.65 2.71
CA PHE A 236 -3.61 11.20 2.08
C PHE A 236 -3.49 11.41 0.56
N SER A 237 -2.34 11.16 -0.05
CA SER A 237 -2.21 11.27 -1.51
C SER A 237 -2.96 10.14 -2.23
N LYS A 238 -3.17 10.33 -3.53
CA LYS A 238 -3.76 9.27 -4.38
C LYS A 238 -2.85 8.05 -4.44
N GLU A 239 -1.55 8.27 -4.48
CA GLU A 239 -0.52 7.23 -4.46
C GLU A 239 -0.60 6.42 -3.17
N ALA A 240 -0.66 7.08 -2.01
CA ALA A 240 -0.85 6.42 -0.72
C ALA A 240 -2.15 5.61 -0.66
N THR A 241 -3.24 6.16 -1.18
CA THR A 241 -4.53 5.46 -1.23
C THR A 241 -4.46 4.21 -2.11
N ALA A 242 -3.82 4.32 -3.30
CA ALA A 242 -3.65 3.18 -4.21
C ALA A 242 -2.84 2.05 -3.56
N ILE A 243 -1.77 2.42 -2.87
CA ILE A 243 -0.91 1.47 -2.19
C ILE A 243 -1.63 0.83 -0.99
N GLN A 244 -2.32 1.60 -0.15
CA GLN A 244 -3.15 1.06 0.95
C GLN A 244 -4.17 0.05 0.43
N HIS A 245 -4.82 0.34 -0.70
CA HIS A 245 -5.75 -0.58 -1.35
C HIS A 245 -5.05 -1.89 -1.75
N THR A 246 -3.86 -1.81 -2.34
CA THR A 246 -3.07 -3.01 -2.72
C THR A 246 -2.73 -3.85 -1.50
N ILE A 247 -2.29 -3.23 -0.40
CA ILE A 247 -1.98 -3.96 0.85
C ILE A 247 -3.21 -4.64 1.43
N GLN A 248 -4.33 -3.93 1.48
CA GLN A 248 -5.59 -4.53 1.96
C GLN A 248 -5.99 -5.74 1.11
N GLN A 249 -5.81 -5.65 -0.21
CA GLN A 249 -6.04 -6.78 -1.10
C GLN A 249 -5.12 -7.96 -0.78
N GLN A 250 -3.82 -7.73 -0.62
CA GLN A 250 -2.85 -8.77 -0.27
C GLN A 250 -3.17 -9.42 1.08
N GLN A 251 -3.49 -8.63 2.11
CA GLN A 251 -3.88 -9.14 3.42
C GLN A 251 -5.13 -10.02 3.35
N MET A 252 -6.13 -9.61 2.57
CA MET A 252 -7.33 -10.40 2.34
C MET A 252 -7.02 -11.72 1.63
N GLU A 253 -6.15 -11.71 0.62
CA GLU A 253 -5.71 -12.93 -0.07
C GLU A 253 -4.93 -13.86 0.86
N GLU A 254 -4.05 -13.33 1.71
CA GLU A 254 -3.34 -14.12 2.73
C GLU A 254 -4.30 -14.73 3.74
N THR A 255 -5.28 -13.96 4.21
CA THR A 255 -6.35 -14.45 5.10
C THR A 255 -7.12 -15.59 4.43
N ALA A 256 -7.49 -15.43 3.15
CA ALA A 256 -8.17 -16.47 2.38
C ALA A 256 -7.32 -17.74 2.23
N ARG A 257 -6.03 -17.62 1.92
CA ARG A 257 -5.10 -18.76 1.83
C ARG A 257 -4.94 -19.46 3.17
N GLY A 258 -4.78 -18.68 4.24
CA GLY A 258 -4.71 -19.22 5.60
C GLY A 258 -5.98 -19.99 5.97
N LEU A 259 -7.15 -19.47 5.57
CA LEU A 259 -8.44 -20.13 5.77
C LEU A 259 -8.54 -21.43 4.97
N ILE A 260 -8.14 -21.44 3.69
CA ILE A 260 -8.10 -22.64 2.83
C ILE A 260 -7.17 -23.70 3.45
N LYS A 261 -5.96 -23.30 3.83
CA LYS A 261 -4.98 -24.18 4.47
C LYS A 261 -5.51 -24.76 5.78
N LYS A 262 -6.14 -23.95 6.62
CA LYS A 262 -6.75 -24.39 7.88
C LYS A 262 -7.87 -25.38 7.67
N THR A 263 -8.73 -25.15 6.66
CA THR A 263 -9.91 -25.96 6.39
C THR A 263 -9.55 -27.31 5.77
N PHE A 264 -8.61 -27.33 4.84
CA PHE A 264 -8.35 -28.49 3.98
C PHE A 264 -6.94 -29.09 4.14
N GLY A 265 -6.05 -28.44 4.89
CA GLY A 265 -4.65 -28.84 5.05
C GLY A 265 -3.70 -28.25 4.02
N GLU A 266 -2.39 -28.42 4.25
CA GLU A 266 -1.32 -27.83 3.43
C GLU A 266 -1.26 -28.38 2.00
N ASN A 267 -1.66 -29.64 1.81
CA ASN A 267 -1.58 -30.34 0.53
C ASN A 267 -2.86 -30.22 -0.30
N TYR A 268 -3.78 -29.34 0.09
CA TYR A 268 -5.00 -29.13 -0.69
C TYR A 268 -4.68 -28.46 -2.03
N ASP A 269 -5.02 -29.12 -3.12
CA ASP A 269 -4.77 -28.62 -4.48
C ASP A 269 -5.83 -27.59 -4.88
N PHE A 270 -5.74 -26.39 -4.31
CA PHE A 270 -6.68 -25.31 -4.61
C PHE A 270 -6.64 -24.88 -6.07
N HIS A 271 -5.47 -24.97 -6.74
CA HIS A 271 -5.32 -24.63 -8.15
C HIS A 271 -6.27 -25.41 -9.06
N ASN A 272 -6.45 -26.70 -8.78
CA ASN A 272 -7.32 -27.58 -9.57
C ASN A 272 -8.72 -27.76 -8.97
N ARG A 273 -9.04 -27.15 -7.83
CA ARG A 273 -10.32 -27.30 -7.13
C ARG A 273 -11.05 -26.01 -6.84
N GLY A 274 -10.42 -24.87 -7.08
CA GLY A 274 -10.99 -23.55 -6.84
C GLY A 274 -10.32 -22.47 -7.64
N ALA A 275 -10.82 -21.25 -7.49
CA ALA A 275 -10.23 -20.03 -8.02
C ALA A 275 -10.42 -18.86 -7.05
N MET A 276 -9.49 -17.94 -7.02
CA MET A 276 -9.55 -16.72 -6.22
C MET A 276 -9.23 -15.53 -7.11
N PHE A 277 -10.08 -14.52 -7.09
CA PHE A 277 -9.94 -13.32 -7.92
C PHE A 277 -10.76 -12.15 -7.35
N TRP A 278 -10.43 -10.95 -7.79
CA TRP A 278 -11.15 -9.72 -7.40
C TRP A 278 -12.28 -9.39 -8.36
N ARG A 279 -13.44 -8.99 -7.81
CA ARG A 279 -14.60 -8.51 -8.55
C ARG A 279 -15.31 -7.42 -7.76
N ASP A 280 -15.52 -6.26 -8.36
CA ASP A 280 -16.24 -5.13 -7.78
C ASP A 280 -15.78 -4.80 -6.34
N GLY A 281 -14.45 -4.81 -6.13
CA GLY A 281 -13.84 -4.53 -4.82
C GLY A 281 -13.96 -5.66 -3.80
N LYS A 282 -14.50 -6.83 -4.16
CA LYS A 282 -14.61 -8.01 -3.29
C LYS A 282 -13.71 -9.14 -3.73
N LEU A 283 -13.13 -9.85 -2.77
CA LEU A 283 -12.37 -11.08 -3.01
C LEU A 283 -13.33 -12.25 -3.19
N VAL A 284 -13.39 -12.79 -4.40
CA VAL A 284 -14.20 -13.98 -4.70
C VAL A 284 -13.33 -15.23 -4.53
N ILE A 285 -13.79 -16.16 -3.70
CA ILE A 285 -13.18 -17.46 -3.47
C ILE A 285 -14.21 -18.50 -3.95
N SER A 286 -13.94 -19.13 -5.07
CA SER A 286 -14.83 -20.13 -5.64
C SER A 286 -14.25 -21.53 -5.54
N PHE A 287 -15.11 -22.53 -5.39
CA PHE A 287 -14.74 -23.95 -5.39
C PHE A 287 -15.60 -24.69 -6.41
N THR A 288 -15.02 -25.70 -7.05
CA THR A 288 -15.78 -26.59 -7.95
C THR A 288 -16.70 -27.56 -7.20
N SER A 289 -16.50 -27.71 -5.89
CA SER A 289 -17.29 -28.57 -4.99
C SER A 289 -18.13 -27.73 -4.02
N SER A 290 -19.44 -27.98 -3.99
CA SER A 290 -20.34 -27.38 -3.01
C SER A 290 -20.06 -27.82 -1.56
N ASN A 291 -19.45 -28.99 -1.37
CA ASN A 291 -19.03 -29.45 -0.04
C ASN A 291 -17.85 -28.63 0.46
N ASP A 292 -16.90 -28.28 -0.42
CA ASP A 292 -15.77 -27.42 -0.07
C ASP A 292 -16.25 -26.00 0.30
N VAL A 293 -17.24 -25.46 -0.43
CA VAL A 293 -17.90 -24.18 -0.09
C VAL A 293 -18.52 -24.23 1.30
N LYS A 294 -19.25 -25.30 1.65
CA LYS A 294 -19.85 -25.44 2.99
C LYS A 294 -18.78 -25.52 4.08
N ALA A 295 -17.72 -26.30 3.86
CA ALA A 295 -16.65 -26.48 4.83
C ALA A 295 -15.93 -25.16 5.12
N ILE A 296 -15.51 -24.42 4.09
CA ILE A 296 -14.78 -23.16 4.28
C ILE A 296 -15.68 -22.05 4.85
N THR A 297 -16.96 -22.00 4.46
CA THR A 297 -17.91 -21.02 5.01
C THR A 297 -18.10 -21.21 6.51
N ALA A 298 -18.11 -22.43 7.02
CA ALA A 298 -18.19 -22.68 8.45
C ALA A 298 -16.98 -22.12 9.21
N GLU A 299 -15.79 -22.15 8.61
CA GLU A 299 -14.57 -21.65 9.22
C GLU A 299 -14.49 -20.11 9.23
N THR A 300 -15.26 -19.40 8.38
CA THR A 300 -15.30 -17.92 8.43
C THR A 300 -15.83 -17.38 9.74
N ALA A 301 -16.63 -18.14 10.49
CA ALA A 301 -17.14 -17.78 11.81
C ALA A 301 -16.01 -17.50 12.83
N TYR A 302 -14.81 -18.02 12.61
CA TYR A 302 -13.64 -17.82 13.47
C TYR A 302 -12.73 -16.68 13.01
N ILE A 303 -13.03 -16.03 11.90
CA ILE A 303 -12.29 -14.86 11.39
C ILE A 303 -12.69 -13.63 12.20
N LYS A 304 -11.69 -12.91 12.72
CA LYS A 304 -11.90 -11.66 13.45
C LYS A 304 -11.71 -10.42 12.58
N ASP A 305 -11.10 -10.57 11.41
CA ASP A 305 -10.87 -9.49 10.46
C ASP A 305 -12.19 -9.07 9.82
N LYS A 306 -12.73 -7.95 10.32
CA LYS A 306 -13.99 -7.39 9.83
C LYS A 306 -13.89 -6.96 8.37
N HIS A 307 -12.74 -6.43 7.93
CA HIS A 307 -12.58 -5.99 6.55
C HIS A 307 -12.68 -7.17 5.58
N PHE A 308 -12.06 -8.30 5.93
CA PHE A 308 -12.20 -9.55 5.17
C PHE A 308 -13.68 -10.01 5.15
N LEU A 309 -14.34 -10.04 6.31
CA LEU A 309 -15.73 -10.51 6.41
C LEU A 309 -16.72 -9.68 5.57
N ASP A 310 -16.51 -8.37 5.49
CA ASP A 310 -17.39 -7.45 4.75
C ASP A 310 -17.11 -7.47 3.22
N ASN A 311 -15.92 -7.90 2.79
CA ASN A 311 -15.43 -7.74 1.42
C ASN A 311 -15.02 -9.04 0.73
N HIS A 312 -15.48 -10.21 1.20
CA HIS A 312 -15.29 -11.47 0.50
C HIS A 312 -16.60 -12.09 0.01
N ILE A 313 -16.50 -13.00 -0.96
CA ILE A 313 -17.59 -13.83 -1.46
C ILE A 313 -17.06 -15.27 -1.58
N ILE A 314 -17.71 -16.21 -0.91
CA ILE A 314 -17.44 -17.64 -1.09
C ILE A 314 -18.58 -18.23 -1.91
N THR A 315 -18.26 -18.92 -3.01
CA THR A 315 -19.26 -19.43 -3.94
C THR A 315 -18.84 -20.73 -4.62
N THR A 316 -19.78 -21.42 -5.24
CA THR A 316 -19.50 -22.54 -6.14
C THR A 316 -19.24 -22.01 -7.54
N GLY A 317 -18.17 -22.46 -8.19
CA GLY A 317 -17.81 -22.15 -9.57
C GLY A 317 -17.74 -23.42 -10.42
N THR A 318 -17.88 -23.28 -11.73
CA THR A 318 -17.75 -24.41 -12.66
C THR A 318 -16.28 -24.77 -12.93
N TYR A 319 -15.41 -23.76 -12.87
CA TYR A 319 -13.99 -23.86 -13.24
C TYR A 319 -13.08 -23.53 -12.08
N SER A 320 -11.99 -24.28 -12.00
CA SER A 320 -10.84 -24.01 -11.14
C SER A 320 -9.89 -22.99 -11.79
N LEU A 321 -8.86 -22.55 -11.06
CA LEU A 321 -7.80 -21.72 -11.61
C LEU A 321 -7.06 -22.43 -12.75
N GLY A 322 -6.76 -23.72 -12.61
CA GLY A 322 -6.13 -24.53 -13.66
C GLY A 322 -6.97 -24.62 -14.94
N ASP A 323 -8.30 -24.70 -14.80
CA ASP A 323 -9.20 -24.66 -15.94
C ASP A 323 -9.18 -23.30 -16.63
N PHE A 324 -9.13 -22.19 -15.86
CA PHE A 324 -9.03 -20.84 -16.41
C PHE A 324 -7.70 -20.61 -17.11
N ASP A 325 -6.59 -21.11 -16.59
CA ASP A 325 -5.26 -20.99 -17.22
C ASP A 325 -5.25 -21.69 -18.59
N ASN A 326 -5.84 -22.88 -18.68
CA ASN A 326 -5.98 -23.60 -19.94
C ASN A 326 -6.88 -22.85 -20.93
N LEU A 327 -8.04 -22.37 -20.50
CA LEU A 327 -8.95 -21.59 -21.33
C LEU A 327 -8.31 -20.28 -21.83
N GLN A 328 -7.57 -19.59 -20.96
CA GLN A 328 -6.86 -18.37 -21.32
C GLN A 328 -5.77 -18.62 -22.35
N THR A 329 -4.98 -19.66 -22.15
CA THR A 329 -3.91 -20.07 -23.08
C THR A 329 -4.48 -20.39 -24.46
N ASP A 330 -5.54 -21.18 -24.51
CA ASP A 330 -6.22 -21.53 -25.75
C ASP A 330 -6.85 -20.32 -26.45
N ALA A 331 -7.46 -19.42 -25.67
CA ALA A 331 -8.05 -18.19 -26.18
C ALA A 331 -6.99 -17.26 -26.77
N ALA A 332 -5.88 -17.08 -26.06
CA ALA A 332 -4.78 -16.22 -26.49
C ALA A 332 -4.13 -16.76 -27.76
N TYR A 333 -3.95 -18.07 -27.85
CA TYR A 333 -3.41 -18.71 -29.05
C TYR A 333 -4.32 -18.50 -30.26
N LEU A 334 -5.62 -18.78 -30.13
CA LEU A 334 -6.58 -18.60 -31.23
C LEU A 334 -6.70 -17.12 -31.63
N TYR A 335 -6.75 -16.20 -30.66
CA TYR A 335 -6.87 -14.78 -30.92
C TYR A 335 -5.68 -14.24 -31.74
N ARG A 336 -4.44 -14.60 -31.36
CA ARG A 336 -3.22 -14.19 -32.09
C ARG A 336 -3.18 -14.71 -33.53
N GLN A 337 -3.76 -15.87 -33.79
CA GLN A 337 -3.85 -16.41 -35.14
C GLN A 337 -4.86 -15.65 -36.02
N LEU A 338 -5.97 -15.21 -35.45
CA LEU A 338 -7.06 -14.56 -36.18
C LEU A 338 -6.88 -13.03 -36.23
N GLU A 339 -6.23 -12.45 -35.23
CA GLU A 339 -5.95 -11.02 -35.06
C GLU A 339 -4.45 -10.78 -34.84
N PRO A 340 -3.58 -10.93 -35.88
CA PRO A 340 -2.12 -10.84 -35.71
C PRO A 340 -1.64 -9.49 -35.15
N HIS A 341 -2.42 -8.43 -35.35
CA HIS A 341 -2.15 -7.08 -34.83
C HIS A 341 -3.10 -6.64 -33.72
N GLY A 342 -3.84 -7.58 -33.14
CA GLY A 342 -4.74 -7.35 -32.03
C GLY A 342 -4.06 -7.62 -30.70
N THR A 343 -4.54 -6.97 -29.65
CA THR A 343 -4.04 -7.10 -28.28
C THR A 343 -5.16 -7.54 -27.35
N ILE A 344 -4.87 -8.54 -26.50
CA ILE A 344 -5.73 -8.88 -25.38
C ILE A 344 -5.46 -7.87 -24.27
N LEU A 345 -6.48 -7.11 -23.91
CA LEU A 345 -6.40 -6.06 -22.90
C LEU A 345 -6.66 -6.56 -21.48
N ALA A 346 -7.58 -7.51 -21.33
CA ALA A 346 -7.93 -8.11 -20.06
C ALA A 346 -8.56 -9.49 -20.25
N VAL A 347 -8.40 -10.35 -19.24
CA VAL A 347 -9.11 -11.63 -19.12
C VAL A 347 -9.68 -11.71 -17.72
N THR A 348 -10.98 -11.90 -17.58
CA THR A 348 -11.67 -11.97 -16.29
C THR A 348 -12.67 -13.13 -16.26
N PRO A 349 -12.89 -13.79 -15.12
CA PRO A 349 -13.96 -14.77 -15.00
C PRO A 349 -15.35 -14.14 -15.24
N THR A 350 -16.26 -14.90 -15.81
CA THR A 350 -17.68 -14.52 -15.89
C THR A 350 -18.30 -14.34 -14.49
N PRO A 351 -19.41 -13.60 -14.35
CA PRO A 351 -20.08 -13.43 -13.05
C PRO A 351 -20.41 -14.74 -12.34
N ASN A 352 -20.77 -15.79 -13.07
CA ASN A 352 -21.13 -17.08 -12.52
C ASN A 352 -19.93 -18.04 -12.34
N VAL A 353 -18.71 -17.58 -12.63
CA VAL A 353 -17.48 -18.41 -12.60
C VAL A 353 -17.61 -19.66 -13.49
N ASP A 354 -18.29 -19.50 -14.63
CA ASP A 354 -18.59 -20.54 -15.61
C ASP A 354 -17.91 -20.30 -16.97
N GLY A 355 -16.95 -19.40 -17.04
CA GLY A 355 -16.17 -19.06 -18.21
C GLY A 355 -15.31 -17.82 -18.06
N LEU A 356 -14.76 -17.33 -19.17
CA LEU A 356 -13.92 -16.14 -19.24
C LEU A 356 -14.53 -15.06 -20.13
N ILE A 357 -14.34 -13.82 -19.76
CA ILE A 357 -14.51 -12.63 -20.59
C ILE A 357 -13.12 -12.18 -21.02
N VAL A 358 -12.86 -12.20 -22.34
CA VAL A 358 -11.62 -11.73 -22.94
C VAL A 358 -11.89 -10.39 -23.62
N THR A 359 -11.33 -9.34 -23.06
CA THR A 359 -11.44 -7.98 -23.60
C THR A 359 -10.28 -7.72 -24.55
N VAL A 360 -10.58 -7.25 -25.73
CA VAL A 360 -9.61 -7.04 -26.82
C VAL A 360 -9.74 -5.64 -27.41
N ASP A 361 -8.68 -5.17 -28.07
CA ASP A 361 -8.67 -3.89 -28.79
C ASP A 361 -9.29 -3.99 -30.19
N LYS A 362 -9.19 -5.18 -30.82
CA LYS A 362 -9.70 -5.46 -32.17
C LYS A 362 -10.56 -6.72 -32.18
N LEU A 363 -11.70 -6.66 -32.86
CA LEU A 363 -12.60 -7.81 -32.95
C LEU A 363 -13.34 -7.78 -34.30
N HIS A 364 -12.93 -8.67 -35.19
CA HIS A 364 -13.66 -8.90 -36.47
C HIS A 364 -14.76 -9.95 -36.27
N ALA A 365 -15.81 -9.87 -37.10
CA ALA A 365 -16.94 -10.81 -37.04
C ALA A 365 -16.49 -12.28 -37.25
N THR A 366 -15.48 -12.49 -38.06
CA THR A 366 -14.87 -13.81 -38.31
C THR A 366 -14.23 -14.39 -37.06
N THR A 367 -13.50 -13.54 -36.28
CA THR A 367 -12.89 -13.90 -35.01
C THR A 367 -13.95 -14.25 -33.97
N GLN A 368 -15.01 -13.42 -33.87
CA GLN A 368 -16.14 -13.70 -32.98
C GLN A 368 -16.78 -15.06 -33.30
N THR A 369 -17.03 -15.34 -34.58
CA THR A 369 -17.63 -16.61 -35.01
C THR A 369 -16.74 -17.81 -34.70
N ALA A 370 -15.43 -17.68 -34.92
CA ALA A 370 -14.47 -18.74 -34.61
C ALA A 370 -14.42 -19.06 -33.11
N PHE A 371 -14.45 -18.03 -32.26
CA PHE A 371 -14.47 -18.20 -30.80
C PHE A 371 -15.76 -18.88 -30.32
N VAL A 372 -16.92 -18.45 -30.82
CA VAL A 372 -18.19 -19.10 -30.50
C VAL A 372 -18.19 -20.58 -30.94
N LYS A 373 -17.63 -20.88 -32.12
CA LYS A 373 -17.52 -22.25 -32.63
C LYS A 373 -16.60 -23.11 -31.77
N LYS A 374 -15.44 -22.59 -31.31
CA LYS A 374 -14.45 -23.36 -30.53
C LYS A 374 -14.82 -23.47 -29.06
N PHE A 375 -15.24 -22.39 -28.45
CA PHE A 375 -15.39 -22.29 -26.97
C PHE A 375 -16.84 -22.22 -26.49
N GLY A 376 -17.81 -22.00 -27.38
CA GLY A 376 -19.21 -21.83 -27.00
C GLY A 376 -19.41 -20.67 -26.04
N LYS A 377 -20.05 -20.93 -24.90
CA LYS A 377 -20.28 -19.93 -23.85
C LYS A 377 -19.11 -19.78 -22.86
N LYS A 378 -18.10 -20.66 -22.97
CA LYS A 378 -16.94 -20.65 -22.03
C LYS A 378 -16.06 -19.41 -22.16
N ILE A 379 -16.02 -18.80 -23.34
CA ILE A 379 -15.27 -17.56 -23.60
C ILE A 379 -16.16 -16.57 -24.31
N GLN A 380 -16.25 -15.37 -23.74
CA GLN A 380 -16.93 -14.23 -24.31
C GLN A 380 -15.89 -13.19 -24.75
N LEU A 381 -15.82 -12.89 -26.06
CA LEU A 381 -15.00 -11.78 -26.55
C LEU A 381 -15.78 -10.46 -26.43
N LYS A 382 -15.09 -9.41 -25.95
CA LYS A 382 -15.63 -8.04 -25.91
C LYS A 382 -14.56 -7.06 -26.36
N THR A 383 -14.96 -6.00 -27.05
CA THR A 383 -14.09 -4.84 -27.26
C THR A 383 -14.14 -3.92 -26.06
N LYS A 384 -13.06 -3.16 -25.86
CA LYS A 384 -13.07 -2.08 -24.87
C LYS A 384 -14.13 -1.05 -25.28
N SER A 385 -15.12 -0.83 -24.46
CA SER A 385 -16.12 0.24 -24.59
C SER A 385 -15.50 1.61 -24.34
#